data_3c63410cc3b62c8361e6b7b3f4318fc2
#
_entry.id   3c63410cc3b62c8361e6b7b3f4318fc2
#
_cell.length_a   1.000
_cell.length_b   1.000
_cell.length_c   1.000
_cell.angle_alpha   90.00
_cell.angle_beta   90.00
_cell.angle_gamma   90.00
#
_symmetry.space_group_name_H-M   'P 1'
#
loop_
_entity.id
_entity.type
_entity.pdbx_description
1 polymer ?
#
loop_
_entity_poly.entity_id
_entity_poly.type
_entity_poly.pdbx_seq_one_letter_code
_entity_poly.pdbx_strand_id
1 'polypeptide(L)'
;EVDIILGPLFTKNIKIISPVSEDEKTLMITFSNNSEIKNENTFISGLTPEDEIREAINYAMSKGGKKFGLIFPNNKYGLRSKKLIQNLVLEKNGEISEFVFYNSEKPDFYAVSKKIADYEQRKLKLEKKLEELKNTNTVFAKEKYKKLKNQDTMGELEFDSLFIGAENIKHISMLASILPYYDVDPKKVLYIGNSLWANNVALKEPALEKGIFTNFSKKKYGNFELEYSEAFAATPHRIAYLAFDLVGLISNLQKKNKKINVSNITASNGFIGTNGLFRFRSDGSIQRSLSVFQIKNQNPIEVKKANL
;
A
#
# COMPACT_ATOMS: atom_id res chain seq x y z
N GLU A 1 -28.00 17.51 -23.36
CA GLU A 1 -27.72 16.07 -23.12
C GLU A 1 -26.22 15.91 -22.92
N VAL A 2 -25.81 15.16 -21.90
CA VAL A 2 -24.41 14.95 -21.53
C VAL A 2 -24.09 13.48 -21.74
N ASP A 3 -23.02 13.18 -22.51
CA ASP A 3 -22.64 11.80 -22.84
C ASP A 3 -21.92 11.08 -21.69
N ILE A 4 -21.18 11.84 -20.85
CA ILE A 4 -20.39 11.32 -19.76
C ILE A 4 -20.11 12.38 -18.69
N ILE A 5 -20.04 11.94 -17.43
CA ILE A 5 -19.61 12.76 -16.30
C ILE A 5 -18.19 12.34 -15.89
N LEU A 6 -17.23 13.27 -15.93
CA LEU A 6 -15.88 13.07 -15.39
C LEU A 6 -15.77 13.70 -14.01
N GLY A 7 -15.72 12.92 -13.00
CA GLY A 7 -15.80 13.33 -11.59
C GLY A 7 -16.99 12.70 -10.87
N PRO A 8 -17.30 13.16 -9.66
CA PRO A 8 -16.53 14.03 -8.79
C PRO A 8 -15.34 13.32 -8.11
N LEU A 9 -14.58 14.08 -7.31
CA LEU A 9 -13.42 13.53 -6.58
C LEU A 9 -13.83 12.86 -5.25
N PHE A 10 -14.72 13.50 -4.49
CA PHE A 10 -15.02 13.05 -3.13
C PHE A 10 -16.22 12.13 -3.08
N THR A 11 -16.08 11.02 -2.35
CA THR A 11 -17.12 9.99 -2.16
C THR A 11 -18.48 10.57 -1.73
N LYS A 12 -18.49 11.60 -0.87
CA LYS A 12 -19.73 12.25 -0.45
C LYS A 12 -20.52 12.86 -1.62
N ASN A 13 -19.82 13.47 -2.56
CA ASN A 13 -20.44 14.09 -3.74
C ASN A 13 -20.89 13.02 -4.76
N ILE A 14 -20.13 11.93 -4.87
CA ILE A 14 -20.48 10.81 -5.75
C ILE A 14 -21.82 10.19 -5.32
N LYS A 15 -22.01 9.97 -4.03
CA LYS A 15 -23.28 9.44 -3.50
C LYS A 15 -24.50 10.30 -3.80
N ILE A 16 -24.31 11.60 -4.00
CA ILE A 16 -25.39 12.53 -4.37
C ILE A 16 -25.67 12.46 -5.88
N ILE A 17 -24.63 12.35 -6.70
CA ILE A 17 -24.75 12.42 -8.15
C ILE A 17 -25.06 11.06 -8.78
N SER A 18 -24.56 9.95 -8.20
CA SER A 18 -24.72 8.61 -8.77
C SER A 18 -26.19 8.24 -9.06
N PRO A 19 -27.18 8.48 -8.19
CA PRO A 19 -28.56 8.20 -8.50
C PRO A 19 -29.07 8.96 -9.74
N VAL A 20 -28.70 10.24 -9.89
CA VAL A 20 -29.09 11.05 -11.04
C VAL A 20 -28.45 10.52 -12.33
N SER A 21 -27.17 10.13 -12.25
CA SER A 21 -26.43 9.51 -13.37
C SER A 21 -27.08 8.19 -13.80
N GLU A 22 -27.57 7.39 -12.85
CA GLU A 22 -28.27 6.12 -13.11
C GLU A 22 -29.63 6.36 -13.77
N ASP A 23 -30.44 7.28 -13.24
CA ASP A 23 -31.77 7.62 -13.78
C ASP A 23 -31.66 8.15 -15.23
N GLU A 24 -30.68 9.01 -15.49
CA GLU A 24 -30.40 9.56 -16.81
C GLU A 24 -29.59 8.62 -17.73
N LYS A 25 -29.22 7.43 -17.24
CA LYS A 25 -28.35 6.46 -17.94
C LYS A 25 -27.06 7.08 -18.47
N THR A 26 -26.55 8.10 -17.78
CA THR A 26 -25.32 8.81 -18.14
C THR A 26 -24.15 8.14 -17.44
N LEU A 27 -23.13 7.75 -18.21
CA LEU A 27 -21.92 7.14 -17.68
C LEU A 27 -21.16 8.13 -16.80
N MET A 28 -20.71 7.68 -15.62
CA MET A 28 -19.88 8.49 -14.73
C MET A 28 -18.55 7.81 -14.43
N ILE A 29 -17.43 8.53 -14.65
CA ILE A 29 -16.10 8.08 -14.24
C ILE A 29 -15.59 9.04 -13.16
N THR A 30 -15.52 8.56 -11.91
CA THR A 30 -15.12 9.37 -10.76
C THR A 30 -13.60 9.37 -10.57
N PHE A 31 -13.07 10.40 -9.91
CA PHE A 31 -11.65 10.45 -9.51
C PHE A 31 -11.39 9.75 -8.16
N SER A 32 -12.40 9.09 -7.60
CA SER A 32 -12.28 8.37 -6.34
C SER A 32 -11.48 7.07 -6.49
N ASN A 33 -10.83 6.68 -5.41
CA ASN A 33 -10.20 5.36 -5.25
C ASN A 33 -11.01 4.43 -4.31
N ASN A 34 -12.22 4.83 -3.93
CA ASN A 34 -13.09 4.04 -3.06
C ASN A 34 -13.87 3.01 -3.88
N SER A 35 -13.49 1.74 -3.77
CA SER A 35 -14.13 0.64 -4.48
C SER A 35 -15.59 0.33 -4.06
N GLU A 36 -16.07 0.91 -2.96
CA GLU A 36 -17.46 0.70 -2.48
C GLU A 36 -18.52 1.47 -3.27
N ILE A 37 -18.10 2.50 -4.04
CA ILE A 37 -19.04 3.40 -4.73
C ILE A 37 -19.25 3.05 -6.21
N LYS A 38 -18.52 2.07 -6.72
CA LYS A 38 -18.63 1.65 -8.12
C LYS A 38 -19.88 0.82 -8.37
N ASN A 39 -20.43 0.95 -9.55
CA ASN A 39 -21.53 0.12 -10.07
C ASN A 39 -21.42 0.04 -11.61
N GLU A 40 -22.46 -0.45 -12.28
CA GLU A 40 -22.48 -0.61 -13.73
C GLU A 40 -22.37 0.71 -14.52
N ASN A 41 -22.81 1.83 -13.95
CA ASN A 41 -22.74 3.17 -14.56
C ASN A 41 -21.70 4.07 -13.90
N THR A 42 -21.21 3.73 -12.70
CA THR A 42 -20.27 4.53 -11.93
C THR A 42 -18.92 3.82 -11.83
N PHE A 43 -17.93 4.35 -12.52
CA PHE A 43 -16.57 3.84 -12.56
C PHE A 43 -15.64 4.64 -11.66
N ILE A 44 -14.69 3.98 -11.02
CA ILE A 44 -13.62 4.62 -10.24
C ILE A 44 -12.33 4.67 -11.06
N SER A 45 -11.64 5.81 -11.07
CA SER A 45 -10.37 5.96 -11.80
C SER A 45 -9.15 6.11 -10.92
N GLY A 46 -9.33 6.36 -9.62
CA GLY A 46 -8.23 6.52 -8.67
C GLY A 46 -7.45 5.23 -8.44
N LEU A 47 -6.19 5.36 -8.02
CA LEU A 47 -5.39 4.22 -7.59
C LEU A 47 -5.99 3.61 -6.32
N THR A 48 -6.43 2.37 -6.40
CA THR A 48 -7.07 1.68 -5.28
C THR A 48 -6.02 1.12 -4.30
N PRO A 49 -6.27 1.18 -2.99
CA PRO A 49 -5.41 0.50 -2.03
C PRO A 49 -5.28 -1.00 -2.30
N GLU A 50 -6.32 -1.60 -2.85
CA GLU A 50 -6.37 -3.03 -3.21
C GLU A 50 -5.34 -3.39 -4.28
N ASP A 51 -5.17 -2.55 -5.31
CA ASP A 51 -4.16 -2.77 -6.36
C ASP A 51 -2.75 -2.61 -5.80
N GLU A 52 -2.52 -1.57 -4.97
CA GLU A 52 -1.23 -1.35 -4.31
C GLU A 52 -0.82 -2.53 -3.43
N ILE A 53 -1.73 -2.98 -2.56
CA ILE A 53 -1.50 -4.11 -1.64
C ILE A 53 -1.23 -5.38 -2.42
N ARG A 54 -2.06 -5.69 -3.42
CA ARG A 54 -1.92 -6.90 -4.24
C ARG A 54 -0.55 -6.97 -4.89
N GLU A 55 -0.09 -5.87 -5.47
CA GLU A 55 1.18 -5.81 -6.16
C GLU A 55 2.37 -5.95 -5.18
N ALA A 56 2.32 -5.26 -4.03
CA ALA A 56 3.35 -5.32 -3.01
C ALA A 56 3.47 -6.72 -2.38
N ILE A 57 2.35 -7.33 -1.99
CA ILE A 57 2.30 -8.68 -1.40
C ILE A 57 2.76 -9.73 -2.41
N ASN A 58 2.30 -9.66 -3.67
CA ASN A 58 2.73 -10.58 -4.71
C ASN A 58 4.24 -10.52 -4.94
N TYR A 59 4.81 -9.32 -4.91
CA TYR A 59 6.26 -9.18 -5.03
C TYR A 59 6.99 -9.73 -3.80
N ALA A 60 6.58 -9.40 -2.58
CA ALA A 60 7.19 -9.92 -1.36
C ALA A 60 7.19 -11.46 -1.34
N MET A 61 6.06 -12.08 -1.68
CA MET A 61 5.94 -13.54 -1.77
C MET A 61 6.85 -14.13 -2.87
N SER A 62 7.00 -13.47 -4.01
CA SER A 62 7.92 -13.89 -5.08
C SER A 62 9.39 -13.84 -4.64
N LYS A 63 9.71 -13.09 -3.59
CA LYS A 63 11.04 -12.99 -2.97
C LYS A 63 11.23 -13.91 -1.76
N GLY A 64 10.24 -14.77 -1.48
CA GLY A 64 10.31 -15.78 -0.42
C GLY A 64 9.55 -15.40 0.86
N GLY A 65 8.89 -14.26 0.92
CA GLY A 65 8.01 -13.90 2.05
C GLY A 65 6.91 -14.94 2.23
N LYS A 66 6.74 -15.45 3.44
CA LYS A 66 5.74 -16.49 3.78
C LYS A 66 4.90 -16.12 4.98
N LYS A 67 5.51 -15.46 5.95
CA LYS A 67 4.88 -15.10 7.22
C LYS A 67 4.77 -13.58 7.32
N PHE A 68 3.55 -13.08 7.43
CA PHE A 68 3.28 -11.65 7.37
C PHE A 68 2.81 -11.10 8.72
N GLY A 69 3.48 -10.05 9.19
CA GLY A 69 2.96 -9.13 10.19
C GLY A 69 2.19 -7.99 9.52
N LEU A 70 1.09 -7.55 10.10
CA LEU A 70 0.27 -6.47 9.55
C LEU A 70 -0.01 -5.40 10.60
N ILE A 71 0.26 -4.14 10.26
CA ILE A 71 -0.14 -2.97 11.05
C ILE A 71 -1.06 -2.11 10.19
N PHE A 72 -2.28 -1.82 10.67
CA PHE A 72 -3.24 -0.99 9.96
C PHE A 72 -4.03 -0.08 10.91
N PRO A 73 -4.59 1.05 10.42
CA PRO A 73 -5.53 1.83 11.21
C PRO A 73 -6.82 1.04 11.44
N ASN A 74 -7.47 1.25 12.61
CA ASN A 74 -8.74 0.63 12.96
C ASN A 74 -9.91 1.36 12.29
N ASN A 75 -10.04 1.17 10.98
CA ASN A 75 -11.10 1.75 10.16
C ASN A 75 -11.42 0.84 8.95
N LYS A 76 -12.33 1.29 8.08
CA LYS A 76 -12.73 0.53 6.89
C LYS A 76 -11.55 0.16 5.97
N TYR A 77 -10.58 1.06 5.81
CA TYR A 77 -9.37 0.79 5.03
C TYR A 77 -8.57 -0.38 5.63
N GLY A 78 -8.27 -0.33 6.93
CA GLY A 78 -7.51 -1.38 7.59
C GLY A 78 -8.23 -2.73 7.59
N LEU A 79 -9.54 -2.75 7.82
CA LEU A 79 -10.35 -3.99 7.80
C LEU A 79 -10.34 -4.65 6.41
N ARG A 80 -10.54 -3.88 5.34
CA ARG A 80 -10.52 -4.38 3.97
C ARG A 80 -9.13 -4.86 3.57
N SER A 81 -8.10 -4.10 3.92
CA SER A 81 -6.71 -4.42 3.63
C SER A 81 -6.30 -5.74 4.27
N LYS A 82 -6.65 -5.95 5.56
CA LYS A 82 -6.42 -7.22 6.25
C LYS A 82 -7.04 -8.39 5.49
N LYS A 83 -8.35 -8.30 5.17
CA LYS A 83 -9.06 -9.37 4.47
C LYS A 83 -8.44 -9.67 3.11
N LEU A 84 -8.05 -8.64 2.36
CA LEU A 84 -7.39 -8.80 1.07
C LEU A 84 -6.04 -9.51 1.19
N ILE A 85 -5.17 -9.04 2.12
CA ILE A 85 -3.86 -9.65 2.32
C ILE A 85 -4.02 -11.10 2.78
N GLN A 86 -4.96 -11.38 3.70
CA GLN A 86 -5.23 -12.73 4.17
C GLN A 86 -5.57 -13.68 3.02
N ASN A 87 -6.45 -13.27 2.10
CA ASN A 87 -6.79 -14.08 0.94
C ASN A 87 -5.58 -14.30 0.02
N LEU A 88 -4.84 -13.22 -0.31
CA LEU A 88 -3.66 -13.29 -1.20
C LEU A 88 -2.55 -14.18 -0.66
N VAL A 89 -2.34 -14.11 0.65
CA VAL A 89 -1.29 -14.87 1.33
C VAL A 89 -1.67 -16.36 1.41
N LEU A 90 -2.93 -16.65 1.77
CA LEU A 90 -3.44 -18.04 1.83
C LEU A 90 -3.45 -18.71 0.46
N GLU A 91 -3.87 -18.01 -0.61
CA GLU A 91 -3.84 -18.53 -1.99
C GLU A 91 -2.44 -19.01 -2.43
N LYS A 92 -1.39 -18.53 -1.78
CA LYS A 92 0.02 -18.83 -2.10
C LYS A 92 0.77 -19.59 -1.00
N ASN A 93 0.04 -20.27 -0.12
CA ASN A 93 0.59 -21.05 0.99
C ASN A 93 1.47 -20.23 1.96
N GLY A 94 1.12 -18.98 2.17
CA GLY A 94 1.66 -18.14 3.23
C GLY A 94 0.67 -17.98 4.38
N GLU A 95 1.07 -17.26 5.42
CA GLU A 95 0.23 -17.00 6.60
C GLU A 95 0.36 -15.57 7.12
N ILE A 96 -0.66 -15.07 7.81
CA ILE A 96 -0.57 -13.89 8.65
C ILE A 96 -0.30 -14.37 10.06
N SER A 97 0.92 -14.15 10.54
CA SER A 97 1.35 -14.60 11.86
C SER A 97 0.98 -13.61 12.95
N GLU A 98 1.05 -12.31 12.64
CA GLU A 98 0.74 -11.24 13.59
C GLU A 98 -0.06 -10.13 12.94
N PHE A 99 -0.92 -9.51 13.72
CA PHE A 99 -1.79 -8.45 13.23
C PHE A 99 -2.17 -7.45 14.33
N VAL A 100 -1.99 -6.15 14.07
CA VAL A 100 -2.34 -5.09 15.01
C VAL A 100 -3.11 -3.96 14.31
N PHE A 101 -4.25 -3.56 14.89
CA PHE A 101 -4.91 -2.30 14.55
C PHE A 101 -4.47 -1.18 15.50
N TYR A 102 -4.35 0.04 14.98
CA TYR A 102 -4.12 1.25 15.78
C TYR A 102 -5.23 2.28 15.57
N ASN A 103 -5.44 3.12 16.57
CA ASN A 103 -6.35 4.27 16.46
C ASN A 103 -5.71 5.36 15.62
N SER A 104 -6.31 5.77 14.50
CA SER A 104 -5.74 6.79 13.60
C SER A 104 -5.81 8.22 14.15
N GLU A 105 -6.73 8.52 15.06
CA GLU A 105 -6.89 9.86 15.66
C GLU A 105 -5.94 10.09 16.84
N LYS A 106 -5.74 9.03 17.64
CA LYS A 106 -4.85 9.06 18.82
C LYS A 106 -3.99 7.81 18.85
N PRO A 107 -2.99 7.71 17.94
CA PRO A 107 -2.18 6.50 17.84
C PRO A 107 -1.17 6.40 18.99
N ASP A 108 -1.11 5.23 19.62
CA ASP A 108 0.00 4.81 20.48
C ASP A 108 0.90 3.85 19.71
N PHE A 109 1.87 4.40 18.99
CA PHE A 109 2.79 3.60 18.18
C PHE A 109 3.78 2.78 18.99
N TYR A 110 4.05 3.15 20.25
CA TYR A 110 4.83 2.31 21.17
C TYR A 110 4.07 1.03 21.52
N ALA A 111 2.81 1.15 21.93
CA ALA A 111 1.97 -0.01 22.22
C ALA A 111 1.76 -0.89 20.98
N VAL A 112 1.57 -0.29 19.80
CA VAL A 112 1.44 -1.00 18.51
C VAL A 112 2.72 -1.81 18.21
N SER A 113 3.89 -1.18 18.33
CA SER A 113 5.18 -1.82 18.05
C SER A 113 5.50 -2.93 19.04
N LYS A 114 5.23 -2.76 20.33
CA LYS A 114 5.33 -3.81 21.34
C LYS A 114 4.45 -5.02 21.00
N LYS A 115 3.21 -4.75 20.61
CA LYS A 115 2.22 -5.80 20.34
C LYS A 115 2.57 -6.59 19.08
N ILE A 116 2.93 -5.93 17.96
CA ILE A 116 3.29 -6.64 16.73
C ILE A 116 4.56 -7.48 16.90
N ALA A 117 5.49 -7.04 17.75
CA ALA A 117 6.72 -7.74 18.06
C ALA A 117 6.56 -8.88 19.08
N ASP A 118 5.36 -9.09 19.64
CA ASP A 118 5.14 -9.97 20.81
C ASP A 118 6.19 -9.72 21.92
N TYR A 119 6.56 -8.46 22.12
CA TYR A 119 7.72 -8.06 22.89
C TYR A 119 7.65 -8.52 24.35
N GLU A 120 6.49 -8.38 24.98
CA GLU A 120 6.31 -8.73 26.40
C GLU A 120 6.47 -10.25 26.63
N GLN A 121 5.93 -11.09 25.75
CA GLN A 121 6.09 -12.55 25.86
C GLN A 121 7.53 -12.98 25.57
N ARG A 122 8.18 -12.37 24.60
CA ARG A 122 9.58 -12.62 24.28
C ARG A 122 10.50 -12.17 25.41
N LYS A 123 10.18 -11.07 26.09
CA LYS A 123 10.87 -10.60 27.29
C LYS A 123 10.70 -11.57 28.46
N LEU A 124 9.48 -12.01 28.73
CA LEU A 124 9.20 -13.03 29.76
C LEU A 124 9.94 -14.34 29.51
N LYS A 125 10.03 -14.78 28.24
CA LYS A 125 10.82 -15.95 27.84
C LYS A 125 12.30 -15.77 28.19
N LEU A 126 12.86 -14.57 27.95
CA LEU A 126 14.24 -14.25 28.30
C LEU A 126 14.45 -14.28 29.83
N GLU A 127 13.60 -13.63 30.59
CA GLU A 127 13.69 -13.56 32.06
C GLU A 127 13.66 -14.95 32.69
N LYS A 128 12.70 -15.79 32.27
CA LYS A 128 12.64 -17.21 32.73
C LYS A 128 13.91 -17.96 32.36
N LYS A 129 14.43 -17.77 31.13
CA LYS A 129 15.66 -18.45 30.70
C LYS A 129 16.90 -18.00 31.48
N LEU A 130 17.00 -16.74 31.78
CA LEU A 130 18.07 -16.17 32.61
C LEU A 130 18.02 -16.74 34.03
N GLU A 131 16.84 -16.86 34.62
CA GLU A 131 16.64 -17.47 35.93
C GLU A 131 17.05 -18.97 35.97
N GLU A 132 16.61 -19.74 34.97
CA GLU A 132 17.03 -21.15 34.82
C GLU A 132 18.56 -21.27 34.71
N LEU A 133 19.20 -20.45 33.87
CA LEU A 133 20.65 -20.50 33.68
C LEU A 133 21.42 -20.04 34.90
N LYS A 134 20.89 -19.11 35.69
CA LYS A 134 21.49 -18.65 36.96
C LYS A 134 21.51 -19.74 38.01
N ASN A 135 20.47 -20.60 38.03
CA ASN A 135 20.33 -21.72 38.96
C ASN A 135 21.10 -22.99 38.49
N THR A 136 21.66 -22.96 37.29
CA THR A 136 22.41 -24.08 36.70
C THR A 136 23.92 -23.86 36.84
N ASN A 137 24.61 -24.65 37.66
CA ASN A 137 26.03 -24.46 37.95
C ASN A 137 26.95 -25.20 36.97
N THR A 138 26.83 -24.90 35.65
CA THR A 138 27.71 -25.43 34.60
C THR A 138 28.43 -24.28 33.86
N VAL A 139 29.59 -24.58 33.27
CA VAL A 139 30.33 -23.60 32.46
C VAL A 139 29.48 -23.12 31.29
N PHE A 140 28.81 -24.04 30.61
CA PHE A 140 27.93 -23.75 29.51
C PHE A 140 26.78 -22.80 29.90
N ALA A 141 26.13 -23.04 31.05
CA ALA A 141 25.07 -22.17 31.55
C ALA A 141 25.57 -20.74 31.83
N LYS A 142 26.76 -20.62 32.43
CA LYS A 142 27.39 -19.34 32.75
C LYS A 142 27.72 -18.53 31.47
N GLU A 143 28.25 -19.20 30.45
CA GLU A 143 28.53 -18.56 29.15
C GLU A 143 27.23 -18.10 28.43
N LYS A 144 26.22 -18.99 28.40
CA LYS A 144 24.91 -18.68 27.81
C LYS A 144 24.22 -17.55 28.54
N TYR A 145 24.29 -17.51 29.88
CA TYR A 145 23.77 -16.41 30.69
C TYR A 145 24.44 -15.06 30.31
N LYS A 146 25.79 -15.05 30.19
CA LYS A 146 26.54 -13.85 29.81
C LYS A 146 26.12 -13.30 28.42
N LYS A 147 25.79 -14.18 27.47
CA LYS A 147 25.32 -13.80 26.14
C LYS A 147 23.90 -13.26 26.17
N LEU A 148 23.00 -13.90 26.90
CA LEU A 148 21.58 -13.55 26.93
C LEU A 148 21.28 -12.31 27.79
N LYS A 149 22.02 -12.08 28.87
CA LYS A 149 21.74 -10.96 29.79
C LYS A 149 21.80 -9.55 29.15
N ASN A 150 22.44 -9.43 27.98
CA ASN A 150 22.57 -8.18 27.24
C ASN A 150 21.53 -8.05 26.11
N GLN A 151 20.57 -8.97 26.04
CA GLN A 151 19.46 -8.93 25.09
C GLN A 151 18.22 -8.37 25.80
N ASP A 152 17.35 -7.72 25.06
CA ASP A 152 16.09 -7.20 25.59
C ASP A 152 14.98 -8.26 25.52
N THR A 153 15.05 -9.18 24.56
CA THR A 153 14.07 -10.26 24.35
C THR A 153 14.75 -11.56 23.93
N MET A 154 13.99 -12.66 23.92
CA MET A 154 14.44 -13.96 23.46
C MET A 154 13.48 -14.56 22.43
N GLY A 155 14.03 -15.18 21.41
CA GLY A 155 13.29 -15.79 20.31
C GLY A 155 13.21 -14.87 19.09
N GLU A 156 12.76 -15.41 17.98
CA GLU A 156 12.59 -14.70 16.72
C GLU A 156 11.17 -14.16 16.60
N LEU A 157 10.99 -13.22 15.71
CA LEU A 157 9.66 -12.75 15.29
C LEU A 157 8.97 -13.88 14.51
N GLU A 158 7.65 -13.94 14.63
CA GLU A 158 6.85 -14.95 13.92
C GLU A 158 6.59 -14.57 12.44
N PHE A 159 7.12 -13.45 11.96
CA PHE A 159 6.98 -12.98 10.57
C PHE A 159 8.31 -12.58 9.95
N ASP A 160 8.42 -12.77 8.63
CA ASP A 160 9.56 -12.35 7.79
C ASP A 160 9.30 -11.06 7.03
N SER A 161 8.03 -10.66 6.93
CA SER A 161 7.56 -9.50 6.17
C SER A 161 6.53 -8.71 6.98
N LEU A 162 6.65 -7.38 7.02
CA LEU A 162 5.73 -6.50 7.76
C LEU A 162 5.09 -5.47 6.85
N PHE A 163 3.77 -5.54 6.68
CA PHE A 163 3.03 -4.50 5.97
C PHE A 163 2.66 -3.36 6.92
N ILE A 164 3.20 -2.16 6.67
CA ILE A 164 2.91 -0.95 7.42
C ILE A 164 1.85 -0.15 6.66
N GLY A 165 0.58 -0.41 6.99
CA GLY A 165 -0.57 0.30 6.44
C GLY A 165 -0.84 1.59 7.21
N ALA A 166 -0.81 2.72 6.51
CA ALA A 166 -1.11 4.01 7.10
C ALA A 166 -1.80 4.93 6.09
N GLU A 167 -2.50 5.94 6.58
CA GLU A 167 -3.25 6.91 5.78
C GLU A 167 -2.46 8.20 5.54
N ASN A 168 -1.36 8.38 6.28
CA ASN A 168 -0.49 9.55 6.12
C ASN A 168 0.97 9.22 6.42
N ILE A 169 1.85 10.08 5.93
CA ILE A 169 3.29 9.89 6.01
C ILE A 169 3.85 9.96 7.44
N LYS A 170 3.21 10.74 8.33
CA LYS A 170 3.67 10.87 9.72
C LYS A 170 3.55 9.56 10.46
N HIS A 171 2.43 8.86 10.29
CA HIS A 171 2.22 7.53 10.90
C HIS A 171 3.24 6.51 10.40
N ILE A 172 3.57 6.53 9.10
CA ILE A 172 4.59 5.65 8.52
C ILE A 172 5.94 5.90 9.17
N SER A 173 6.39 7.15 9.20
CA SER A 173 7.69 7.51 9.75
C SER A 173 7.80 7.17 11.24
N MET A 174 6.77 7.46 12.04
CA MET A 174 6.75 7.14 13.46
C MET A 174 6.76 5.63 13.72
N LEU A 175 5.95 4.85 13.00
CA LEU A 175 5.98 3.38 13.12
C LEU A 175 7.36 2.84 12.74
N ALA A 176 7.90 3.25 11.59
CA ALA A 176 9.18 2.77 11.11
C ALA A 176 10.33 3.05 12.10
N SER A 177 10.37 4.25 12.69
CA SER A 177 11.41 4.63 13.65
C SER A 177 11.29 3.93 15.01
N ILE A 178 10.07 3.55 15.44
CA ILE A 178 9.82 2.90 16.75
C ILE A 178 9.99 1.37 16.68
N LEU A 179 9.59 0.73 15.58
CA LEU A 179 9.62 -0.74 15.44
C LEU A 179 10.97 -1.37 15.81
N PRO A 180 12.15 -0.82 15.40
CA PRO A 180 13.44 -1.39 15.78
C PRO A 180 13.74 -1.41 17.29
N TYR A 181 13.14 -0.52 18.08
CA TYR A 181 13.26 -0.54 19.55
C TYR A 181 12.62 -1.79 20.19
N TYR A 182 11.75 -2.45 19.45
CA TYR A 182 11.09 -3.68 19.89
C TYR A 182 11.54 -4.90 19.09
N ASP A 183 12.78 -4.86 18.59
CA ASP A 183 13.45 -5.93 17.83
C ASP A 183 12.83 -6.27 16.47
N VAL A 184 11.95 -5.42 15.93
CA VAL A 184 11.50 -5.56 14.55
C VAL A 184 12.57 -4.92 13.65
N ASP A 185 13.66 -5.69 13.42
CA ASP A 185 14.84 -5.22 12.70
C ASP A 185 14.60 -5.24 11.18
N PRO A 186 14.68 -4.07 10.47
CA PRO A 186 14.49 -4.00 9.03
C PRO A 186 15.60 -4.72 8.22
N LYS A 187 16.67 -5.18 8.88
CA LYS A 187 17.68 -6.06 8.25
C LYS A 187 17.21 -7.51 8.16
N LYS A 188 16.25 -7.92 9.00
CA LYS A 188 15.72 -9.28 9.08
C LYS A 188 14.29 -9.39 8.56
N VAL A 189 13.50 -8.33 8.70
CA VAL A 189 12.11 -8.25 8.30
C VAL A 189 11.96 -7.33 7.11
N LEU A 190 11.31 -7.80 6.03
CA LEU A 190 11.01 -6.96 4.87
C LEU A 190 9.85 -6.01 5.19
N TYR A 191 10.13 -4.72 5.27
CA TYR A 191 9.08 -3.71 5.43
C TYR A 191 8.40 -3.43 4.09
N ILE A 192 7.07 -3.41 4.11
CA ILE A 192 6.22 -3.26 2.93
C ILE A 192 5.27 -2.09 3.14
N GLY A 193 5.15 -1.24 2.13
CA GLY A 193 4.25 -0.08 2.16
C GLY A 193 3.51 0.15 0.85
N ASN A 194 2.81 1.26 0.80
CA ASN A 194 2.07 1.75 -0.35
C ASN A 194 2.74 2.98 -0.99
N SER A 195 2.11 3.60 -1.97
CA SER A 195 2.61 4.77 -2.71
C SER A 195 2.92 6.02 -1.85
N LEU A 196 2.41 6.08 -0.62
CA LEU A 196 2.77 7.16 0.32
C LEU A 196 4.27 7.16 0.66
N TRP A 197 4.96 6.03 0.51
CA TRP A 197 6.41 5.93 0.74
C TRP A 197 7.24 6.65 -0.32
N ALA A 198 6.65 7.00 -1.46
CA ALA A 198 7.31 7.83 -2.48
C ALA A 198 7.47 9.30 -2.05
N ASN A 199 7.51 9.58 -0.77
CA ASN A 199 7.68 10.90 -0.17
C ASN A 199 9.08 11.03 0.45
N ASN A 200 9.68 12.20 0.36
CA ASN A 200 11.02 12.46 0.89
C ASN A 200 11.18 12.13 2.39
N VAL A 201 10.11 12.22 3.18
CA VAL A 201 10.15 11.86 4.61
C VAL A 201 10.36 10.37 4.78
N ALA A 202 9.60 9.53 4.04
CA ALA A 202 9.77 8.08 4.10
C ALA A 202 11.10 7.63 3.46
N LEU A 203 11.48 8.22 2.34
CA LEU A 203 12.73 7.87 1.66
C LEU A 203 13.98 8.13 2.50
N LYS A 204 13.92 9.13 3.40
CA LYS A 204 15.02 9.47 4.31
C LYS A 204 14.95 8.74 5.66
N GLU A 205 13.89 7.98 5.94
CA GLU A 205 13.76 7.22 7.18
C GLU A 205 14.70 5.99 7.16
N PRO A 206 15.72 5.93 8.05
CA PRO A 206 16.72 4.86 8.00
C PRO A 206 16.13 3.46 8.17
N ALA A 207 15.06 3.32 8.97
CA ALA A 207 14.42 2.02 9.19
C ALA A 207 13.63 1.53 7.97
N LEU A 208 13.34 2.38 6.99
CA LEU A 208 12.72 1.99 5.71
C LEU A 208 13.73 1.63 4.62
N GLU A 209 15.03 1.72 4.89
CA GLU A 209 16.08 1.27 3.95
C GLU A 209 15.89 -0.21 3.59
N LYS A 210 15.92 -0.55 2.32
CA LYS A 210 15.56 -1.86 1.72
C LYS A 210 14.08 -2.22 1.78
N GLY A 211 13.22 -1.44 2.43
CA GLY A 211 11.79 -1.60 2.37
C GLY A 211 11.24 -1.43 0.95
N ILE A 212 10.12 -2.07 0.68
CA ILE A 212 9.48 -2.03 -0.64
C ILE A 212 8.13 -1.32 -0.59
N PHE A 213 7.77 -0.70 -1.69
CA PHE A 213 6.45 -0.08 -1.86
C PHE A 213 6.04 -0.04 -3.33
N THR A 214 4.76 0.15 -3.58
CA THR A 214 4.22 0.26 -4.94
C THR A 214 4.05 1.71 -5.34
N ASN A 215 4.31 1.99 -6.61
CA ASN A 215 4.00 3.28 -7.22
C ASN A 215 3.97 3.15 -8.75
N PHE A 216 3.60 4.23 -9.42
CA PHE A 216 3.73 4.34 -10.86
C PHE A 216 5.20 4.47 -11.30
N SER A 217 5.52 3.99 -12.51
CA SER A 217 6.86 4.18 -13.08
C SER A 217 7.14 5.67 -13.33
N LYS A 218 8.25 6.17 -12.78
CA LYS A 218 8.63 7.61 -12.91
C LYS A 218 8.86 8.07 -14.36
N LYS A 219 9.24 7.16 -15.27
CA LYS A 219 9.61 7.55 -16.65
C LYS A 219 8.46 8.17 -17.45
N LYS A 220 7.22 7.82 -17.15
CA LYS A 220 6.04 8.36 -17.86
C LYS A 220 5.40 9.54 -17.13
N TYR A 221 5.39 9.51 -15.79
CA TYR A 221 4.85 10.58 -14.97
C TYR A 221 5.64 11.90 -15.11
N GLY A 222 6.96 11.81 -15.28
CA GLY A 222 7.82 12.98 -15.45
C GLY A 222 7.45 13.86 -16.65
N ASN A 223 6.95 13.28 -17.75
CA ASN A 223 6.50 14.07 -18.90
C ASN A 223 5.25 14.89 -18.57
N PHE A 224 4.27 14.31 -17.88
CA PHE A 224 3.07 15.03 -17.45
C PHE A 224 3.39 16.17 -16.49
N GLU A 225 4.30 15.97 -15.52
CA GLU A 225 4.75 17.01 -14.60
C GLU A 225 5.41 18.18 -15.38
N LEU A 226 6.23 17.88 -16.36
CA LEU A 226 6.91 18.89 -17.18
C LEU A 226 5.89 19.71 -17.99
N GLU A 227 5.04 19.02 -18.75
CA GLU A 227 3.98 19.64 -19.57
C GLU A 227 3.03 20.50 -18.72
N TYR A 228 2.65 19.99 -17.54
CA TYR A 228 1.80 20.74 -16.61
C TYR A 228 2.50 21.98 -16.08
N SER A 229 3.78 21.86 -15.69
CA SER A 229 4.56 22.98 -15.16
C SER A 229 4.81 24.06 -16.21
N GLU A 230 5.02 23.67 -17.46
CA GLU A 230 5.14 24.60 -18.59
C GLU A 230 3.82 25.34 -18.87
N ALA A 231 2.68 24.63 -18.81
CA ALA A 231 1.38 25.21 -19.10
C ALA A 231 0.83 26.11 -17.96
N PHE A 232 1.10 25.76 -16.70
CA PHE A 232 0.47 26.39 -15.53
C PHE A 232 1.45 27.05 -14.56
N ALA A 233 2.76 27.02 -14.82
CA ALA A 233 3.82 27.51 -13.93
C ALA A 233 3.71 26.98 -12.48
N ALA A 234 3.22 25.73 -12.32
CA ALA A 234 2.95 25.09 -11.04
C ALA A 234 3.21 23.58 -11.10
N THR A 235 3.53 22.97 -9.96
CA THR A 235 3.62 21.52 -9.85
C THR A 235 2.22 20.90 -9.77
N PRO A 236 1.89 19.87 -10.57
CA PRO A 236 0.57 19.26 -10.51
C PRO A 236 0.32 18.57 -9.18
N HIS A 237 -0.91 18.64 -8.69
CA HIS A 237 -1.32 17.79 -7.58
C HIS A 237 -1.20 16.31 -7.99
N ARG A 238 -0.80 15.44 -7.04
CA ARG A 238 -0.51 14.02 -7.30
C ARG A 238 -1.61 13.22 -8.00
N ILE A 239 -2.84 13.71 -8.03
CA ILE A 239 -3.99 13.06 -8.69
C ILE A 239 -4.43 13.80 -9.96
N ALA A 240 -3.78 14.90 -10.36
CA ALA A 240 -4.16 15.69 -11.53
C ALA A 240 -4.11 14.87 -12.85
N TYR A 241 -3.21 13.89 -12.92
CA TYR A 241 -3.13 12.97 -14.05
C TYR A 241 -4.43 12.21 -14.34
N LEU A 242 -5.29 12.00 -13.33
CA LEU A 242 -6.57 11.29 -13.52
C LEU A 242 -7.47 12.03 -14.51
N ALA A 243 -7.59 13.35 -14.35
CA ALA A 243 -8.38 14.16 -15.28
C ALA A 243 -7.75 14.16 -16.68
N PHE A 244 -6.44 14.29 -16.77
CA PHE A 244 -5.71 14.28 -18.04
C PHE A 244 -5.89 12.95 -18.78
N ASP A 245 -5.71 11.82 -18.09
CA ASP A 245 -5.87 10.48 -18.66
C ASP A 245 -7.32 10.23 -19.13
N LEU A 246 -8.33 10.66 -18.36
CA LEU A 246 -9.73 10.44 -18.70
C LEU A 246 -10.15 11.30 -19.90
N VAL A 247 -9.74 12.58 -19.97
CA VAL A 247 -10.00 13.41 -21.14
C VAL A 247 -9.30 12.84 -22.37
N GLY A 248 -8.07 12.36 -22.22
CA GLY A 248 -7.33 11.66 -23.28
C GLY A 248 -8.03 10.39 -23.77
N LEU A 249 -8.58 9.60 -22.84
CA LEU A 249 -9.40 8.41 -23.17
C LEU A 249 -10.63 8.80 -24.02
N ILE A 250 -11.42 9.77 -23.55
CA ILE A 250 -12.64 10.19 -24.23
C ILE A 250 -12.33 10.76 -25.63
N SER A 251 -11.32 11.63 -25.71
CA SER A 251 -10.87 12.20 -27.00
C SER A 251 -10.43 11.09 -27.97
N ASN A 252 -9.74 10.05 -27.48
CA ASN A 252 -9.33 8.93 -28.33
C ASN A 252 -10.51 8.10 -28.85
N LEU A 253 -11.53 7.86 -28.01
CA LEU A 253 -12.76 7.20 -28.43
C LEU A 253 -13.50 7.99 -29.50
N GLN A 254 -13.65 9.30 -29.32
CA GLN A 254 -14.30 10.20 -30.27
C GLN A 254 -13.54 10.25 -31.62
N LYS A 255 -12.22 10.39 -31.59
CA LYS A 255 -11.39 10.37 -32.82
C LYS A 255 -11.51 9.07 -33.60
N LYS A 256 -11.79 7.95 -32.93
CA LYS A 256 -12.02 6.65 -33.56
C LYS A 256 -13.49 6.41 -33.92
N ASN A 257 -14.33 7.42 -33.86
CA ASN A 257 -15.80 7.34 -34.06
C ASN A 257 -16.47 6.27 -33.19
N LYS A 258 -15.93 6.02 -32.00
CA LYS A 258 -16.53 5.10 -31.02
C LYS A 258 -17.45 5.86 -30.08
N LYS A 259 -18.62 5.26 -29.81
CA LYS A 259 -19.53 5.80 -28.80
C LYS A 259 -18.90 5.71 -27.40
N ILE A 260 -19.20 6.70 -26.56
CA ILE A 260 -18.84 6.69 -25.15
C ILE A 260 -19.88 5.80 -24.44
N ASN A 261 -19.50 4.56 -24.14
CA ASN A 261 -20.34 3.57 -23.47
C ASN A 261 -19.47 2.59 -22.68
N VAL A 262 -20.09 1.80 -21.82
CA VAL A 262 -19.42 0.80 -20.97
C VAL A 262 -18.53 -0.14 -21.80
N SER A 263 -19.03 -0.70 -22.91
CA SER A 263 -18.28 -1.64 -23.75
C SER A 263 -16.97 -1.03 -24.28
N ASN A 264 -16.99 0.23 -24.72
CA ASN A 264 -15.81 0.86 -25.28
C ASN A 264 -14.79 1.32 -24.21
N ILE A 265 -15.26 1.74 -23.01
CA ILE A 265 -14.35 2.11 -21.92
C ILE A 265 -13.76 0.90 -21.21
N THR A 266 -14.43 -0.28 -21.24
CA THR A 266 -13.94 -1.53 -20.63
C THR A 266 -13.17 -2.42 -21.61
N ALA A 267 -12.64 -1.84 -22.70
CA ALA A 267 -11.87 -2.56 -23.69
C ALA A 267 -10.74 -3.39 -23.04
N SER A 268 -10.64 -4.66 -23.41
CA SER A 268 -9.71 -5.64 -22.79
C SER A 268 -8.25 -5.23 -22.87
N ASN A 269 -7.86 -4.55 -23.95
CA ASN A 269 -6.49 -4.05 -24.16
C ASN A 269 -6.14 -2.87 -23.24
N GLY A 270 -7.13 -2.27 -22.57
CA GLY A 270 -6.94 -1.09 -21.75
C GLY A 270 -6.49 0.15 -22.53
N PHE A 271 -5.98 1.13 -21.81
CA PHE A 271 -5.57 2.44 -22.32
C PHE A 271 -4.22 2.84 -21.72
N ILE A 272 -3.39 3.50 -22.53
CA ILE A 272 -2.11 4.03 -22.07
C ILE A 272 -2.32 5.45 -21.60
N GLY A 273 -2.21 5.65 -20.28
CA GLY A 273 -2.22 6.98 -19.65
C GLY A 273 -0.83 7.47 -19.29
N THR A 274 -0.76 8.61 -18.61
CA THR A 274 0.48 9.24 -18.14
C THR A 274 1.32 8.33 -17.26
N ASN A 275 0.66 7.52 -16.42
CA ASN A 275 1.30 6.63 -15.44
C ASN A 275 1.38 5.15 -15.90
N GLY A 276 1.12 4.89 -17.17
CA GLY A 276 1.16 3.54 -17.71
C GLY A 276 -0.21 3.04 -18.14
N LEU A 277 -0.30 1.73 -18.32
CA LEU A 277 -1.51 1.06 -18.77
C LEU A 277 -2.56 1.03 -17.65
N PHE A 278 -3.80 1.33 -17.98
CA PHE A 278 -4.96 1.14 -17.12
C PHE A 278 -6.12 0.53 -17.89
N ARG A 279 -7.01 -0.14 -17.18
CA ARG A 279 -8.18 -0.80 -17.74
C ARG A 279 -9.35 -0.71 -16.78
N PHE A 280 -10.51 -0.30 -17.26
CA PHE A 280 -11.76 -0.42 -16.54
C PHE A 280 -12.34 -1.82 -16.71
N ARG A 281 -12.99 -2.31 -15.66
CA ARG A 281 -13.76 -3.56 -15.68
C ARG A 281 -15.25 -3.26 -15.69
N SER A 282 -16.06 -4.20 -16.16
CA SER A 282 -17.52 -4.06 -16.24
C SER A 282 -18.19 -3.83 -14.89
N ASP A 283 -17.53 -4.20 -13.79
CA ASP A 283 -18.02 -3.95 -12.44
C ASP A 283 -17.72 -2.54 -11.91
N GLY A 284 -17.26 -1.62 -12.76
CA GLY A 284 -16.89 -0.25 -12.41
C GLY A 284 -15.53 -0.08 -11.75
N SER A 285 -14.78 -1.18 -11.52
CA SER A 285 -13.43 -1.11 -10.99
C SER A 285 -12.41 -0.71 -12.06
N ILE A 286 -11.27 -0.18 -11.59
CA ILE A 286 -10.09 0.06 -12.44
C ILE A 286 -8.99 -0.91 -12.06
N GLN A 287 -8.18 -1.29 -13.03
CA GLN A 287 -6.90 -1.94 -12.83
C GLN A 287 -5.82 -1.00 -13.39
N ARG A 288 -4.78 -0.73 -12.59
CA ARG A 288 -3.66 0.09 -13.00
C ARG A 288 -2.36 -0.69 -12.94
N SER A 289 -1.51 -0.44 -13.91
CA SER A 289 -0.16 -1.00 -13.97
C SER A 289 0.72 -0.31 -12.92
N LEU A 290 1.25 -1.09 -11.98
CA LEU A 290 2.08 -0.61 -10.88
C LEU A 290 3.46 -1.26 -10.91
N SER A 291 4.47 -0.48 -10.58
CA SER A 291 5.83 -0.95 -10.33
C SER A 291 6.05 -1.13 -8.83
N VAL A 292 6.98 -2.02 -8.48
CA VAL A 292 7.49 -2.12 -7.11
C VAL A 292 8.83 -1.42 -7.04
N PHE A 293 8.98 -0.58 -6.03
CA PHE A 293 10.21 0.14 -5.72
C PHE A 293 10.79 -0.37 -4.40
N GLN A 294 12.10 -0.35 -4.32
CA GLN A 294 12.86 -0.56 -3.08
C GLN A 294 13.55 0.75 -2.71
N ILE A 295 13.53 1.11 -1.43
CA ILE A 295 14.31 2.23 -0.92
C ILE A 295 15.77 1.78 -0.83
N LYS A 296 16.66 2.49 -1.53
CA LYS A 296 18.08 2.23 -1.52
C LYS A 296 18.87 3.54 -1.55
N ASN A 297 19.67 3.77 -0.52
CA ASN A 297 20.41 5.02 -0.33
C ASN A 297 19.47 6.24 -0.42
N GLN A 298 18.33 6.18 0.28
CA GLN A 298 17.28 7.22 0.30
C GLN A 298 16.61 7.50 -1.06
N ASN A 299 16.79 6.63 -2.04
CA ASN A 299 16.19 6.73 -3.36
C ASN A 299 15.29 5.54 -3.67
N PRO A 300 14.16 5.78 -4.37
CA PRO A 300 13.31 4.70 -4.85
C PRO A 300 13.92 4.07 -6.10
N ILE A 301 14.32 2.82 -6.02
CA ILE A 301 14.84 2.02 -7.13
C ILE A 301 13.76 1.07 -7.59
N GLU A 302 13.40 1.12 -8.87
CA GLU A 302 12.40 0.22 -9.46
C GLU A 302 12.96 -1.21 -9.55
N VAL A 303 12.41 -2.13 -8.75
CA VAL A 303 12.85 -3.54 -8.65
C VAL A 303 11.92 -4.52 -9.36
N LYS A 304 10.70 -4.10 -9.68
CA LYS A 304 9.77 -4.79 -10.56
C LYS A 304 9.04 -3.77 -11.42
N LYS A 305 9.15 -3.92 -12.73
CA LYS A 305 8.40 -3.09 -13.69
C LYS A 305 6.93 -3.46 -13.67
N ALA A 306 6.12 -2.45 -13.93
CA ALA A 306 4.69 -2.59 -14.06
C ALA A 306 4.32 -3.49 -15.24
N ASN A 307 3.48 -4.48 -14.97
CA ASN A 307 2.82 -5.35 -15.96
C ASN A 307 1.31 -5.34 -15.70
N LEU A 308 0.52 -5.38 -16.76
CA LEU A 308 -0.93 -5.65 -16.71
C LEU A 308 -1.22 -7.01 -17.31
#